data_296af372d26044abd846b7983085f713
#
_entry.id   296af372d26044abd846b7983085f713
#
_cell.length_a   1.000
_cell.length_b   1.000
_cell.length_c   1.000
_cell.angle_alpha   90.00
_cell.angle_beta   90.00
_cell.angle_gamma   90.00
#
_symmetry.space_group_name_H-M   'P 1'
#
loop_
_entity.id
_entity.type
_entity.pdbx_description
1 polymer ?
#
loop_
_entity_poly.entity_id
_entity_poly.type
_entity_poly.pdbx_seq_one_letter_code
_entity_poly.pdbx_strand_id
1 'polypeptide(L)'
;MGEYSTIMARDGHEFQAWLAAAPGRPRGAVVVIQEIFGVNSHIRKLTDGFAADGYTAIAPCLFDRVRRGIELSYTAADMQEGLGYVKQLTPEDTLRDLTAAIAVVRRSGRAASVGYCWGGTLSYVVACQLPLACAVVYYGKLASYLEQKPRCPVLYHYGSEDRSIPAADIELIRAANPQAPLFVYEGAGHGFNCEQRDSYNPQVAALARARTVDFLNRHVAGGEPVQG
;
A
#
# COMPACT_ATOMS: atom_id res chain seq x y z
N MET A 1 7.84 2.95 -17.51
CA MET A 1 7.55 1.57 -17.09
C MET A 1 8.64 1.14 -16.12
N GLY A 2 8.27 0.52 -15.00
CA GLY A 2 9.22 0.03 -14.02
C GLY A 2 9.95 -1.23 -14.46
N GLU A 3 10.85 -1.70 -13.60
CA GLU A 3 11.61 -2.95 -13.75
C GLU A 3 11.82 -3.61 -12.39
N TYR A 4 12.11 -4.90 -12.39
CA TYR A 4 12.48 -5.59 -11.15
C TYR A 4 13.90 -5.21 -10.73
N SER A 5 14.05 -4.92 -9.44
CA SER A 5 15.32 -4.60 -8.79
C SER A 5 15.47 -5.44 -7.54
N THR A 6 16.64 -5.99 -7.29
CA THR A 6 16.94 -6.71 -6.06
C THR A 6 17.29 -5.73 -4.95
N ILE A 7 16.64 -5.87 -3.80
CA ILE A 7 16.94 -5.10 -2.59
C ILE A 7 17.22 -6.05 -1.43
N MET A 8 17.90 -5.55 -0.39
CA MET A 8 18.32 -6.35 0.76
C MET A 8 17.77 -5.75 2.05
N ALA A 9 17.10 -6.57 2.85
CA ALA A 9 16.69 -6.24 4.21
C ALA A 9 17.88 -6.33 5.19
N ARG A 10 17.73 -5.75 6.37
CA ARG A 10 18.81 -5.69 7.38
C ARG A 10 19.29 -7.05 7.89
N ASP A 11 18.44 -8.07 7.78
CA ASP A 11 18.75 -9.45 8.16
C ASP A 11 19.45 -10.25 7.06
N GLY A 12 19.82 -9.59 5.93
CA GLY A 12 20.47 -10.21 4.79
C GLY A 12 19.52 -10.88 3.80
N HIS A 13 18.19 -10.80 4.02
CA HIS A 13 17.23 -11.30 3.06
C HIS A 13 17.23 -10.47 1.78
N GLU A 14 17.51 -11.10 0.65
CA GLU A 14 17.39 -10.50 -0.69
C GLU A 14 16.04 -10.82 -1.31
N PHE A 15 15.35 -9.80 -1.80
CA PHE A 15 14.04 -9.92 -2.44
C PHE A 15 13.90 -8.96 -3.61
N GLN A 16 12.98 -9.25 -4.52
CA GLN A 16 12.67 -8.41 -5.66
C GLN A 16 11.72 -7.28 -5.28
N ALA A 17 11.80 -6.19 -6.00
CA ALA A 17 10.83 -5.13 -5.94
C ALA A 17 10.61 -4.55 -7.35
N TRP A 18 9.37 -4.22 -7.69
CA TRP A 18 9.08 -3.46 -8.91
C TRP A 18 9.37 -1.99 -8.66
N LEU A 19 10.37 -1.45 -9.32
CA LEU A 19 10.82 -0.06 -9.16
C LEU A 19 10.51 0.74 -10.43
N ALA A 20 9.76 1.82 -10.28
CA ALA A 20 9.41 2.73 -11.35
C ALA A 20 9.90 4.15 -11.03
N ALA A 21 10.81 4.66 -11.85
CA ALA A 21 11.34 6.01 -11.69
C ALA A 21 10.36 7.07 -12.20
N ALA A 22 10.30 8.19 -11.49
CA ALA A 22 9.56 9.36 -11.96
C ALA A 22 10.16 9.91 -13.27
N PRO A 23 9.34 10.42 -14.20
CA PRO A 23 9.86 11.15 -15.35
C PRO A 23 10.40 12.51 -14.88
N GLY A 24 11.72 12.68 -14.91
CA GLY A 24 12.40 13.91 -14.49
C GLY A 24 12.66 13.98 -12.98
N ARG A 25 12.62 15.19 -12.39
CA ARG A 25 12.86 15.38 -10.95
C ARG A 25 11.70 14.81 -10.14
N PRO A 26 11.94 13.84 -9.23
CA PRO A 26 10.86 13.27 -8.41
C PRO A 26 10.21 14.30 -7.48
N ARG A 27 8.89 14.20 -7.32
CA ARG A 27 8.10 14.96 -6.33
C ARG A 27 8.22 14.37 -4.93
N GLY A 28 8.83 13.19 -4.81
CA GLY A 28 8.99 12.36 -3.64
C GLY A 28 8.87 10.89 -4.00
N ALA A 29 8.51 10.05 -3.04
CA ALA A 29 8.50 8.61 -3.21
C ALA A 29 7.22 7.95 -2.68
N VAL A 30 6.83 6.82 -3.29
CA VAL A 30 5.67 6.01 -2.89
C VAL A 30 6.06 4.54 -2.81
N VAL A 31 5.82 3.92 -1.66
CA VAL A 31 5.87 2.46 -1.51
C VAL A 31 4.46 1.90 -1.70
N VAL A 32 4.26 1.14 -2.76
CA VAL A 32 2.99 0.45 -3.07
C VAL A 32 3.02 -0.92 -2.43
N ILE A 33 2.08 -1.19 -1.52
CA ILE A 33 2.07 -2.44 -0.77
C ILE A 33 1.00 -3.36 -1.34
N GLN A 34 1.44 -4.54 -1.76
CA GLN A 34 0.65 -5.56 -2.44
C GLN A 34 -0.56 -6.06 -1.64
N GLU A 35 -1.55 -6.56 -2.35
CA GLU A 35 -2.60 -7.44 -1.82
C GLU A 35 -2.02 -8.82 -1.46
N ILE A 36 -2.88 -9.79 -1.16
CA ILE A 36 -2.47 -11.19 -0.94
C ILE A 36 -2.09 -11.95 -2.22
N PHE A 37 -1.97 -11.27 -3.35
CA PHE A 37 -1.73 -11.87 -4.68
C PHE A 37 -0.31 -11.63 -5.22
N GLY A 38 0.58 -11.06 -4.40
CA GLY A 38 1.93 -10.72 -4.82
C GLY A 38 2.01 -9.42 -5.61
N VAL A 39 3.19 -9.12 -6.15
CA VAL A 39 3.42 -7.97 -7.04
C VAL A 39 3.02 -8.34 -8.47
N ASN A 40 1.74 -8.66 -8.65
CA ASN A 40 1.14 -9.03 -9.92
C ASN A 40 0.99 -7.83 -10.88
N SER A 41 0.41 -8.07 -12.07
CA SER A 41 0.25 -7.04 -13.09
C SER A 41 -0.54 -5.81 -12.60
N HIS A 42 -1.55 -6.00 -11.73
CA HIS A 42 -2.31 -4.90 -11.14
C HIS A 42 -1.43 -4.01 -10.25
N ILE A 43 -0.68 -4.60 -9.33
CA ILE A 43 0.21 -3.85 -8.42
C ILE A 43 1.33 -3.15 -9.19
N ARG A 44 1.92 -3.80 -10.22
CA ARG A 44 2.90 -3.13 -11.10
C ARG A 44 2.29 -1.94 -11.84
N LYS A 45 1.08 -2.09 -12.40
CA LYS A 45 0.35 -0.99 -13.06
C LYS A 45 0.10 0.19 -12.12
N LEU A 46 -0.30 -0.07 -10.87
CA LEU A 46 -0.47 0.98 -9.85
C LEU A 46 0.86 1.68 -9.56
N THR A 47 1.95 0.93 -9.44
CA THR A 47 3.29 1.46 -9.19
C THR A 47 3.75 2.35 -10.35
N ASP A 48 3.60 1.88 -11.58
CA ASP A 48 3.89 2.67 -12.80
C ASP A 48 3.00 3.92 -12.87
N GLY A 49 1.75 3.83 -12.42
CA GLY A 49 0.84 4.97 -12.36
C GLY A 49 1.32 6.06 -11.39
N PHE A 50 1.85 5.71 -10.21
CA PHE A 50 2.47 6.69 -9.31
C PHE A 50 3.74 7.28 -9.89
N ALA A 51 4.51 6.50 -10.64
CA ALA A 51 5.67 7.03 -11.35
C ALA A 51 5.24 8.06 -12.42
N ALA A 52 4.19 7.78 -13.18
CA ALA A 52 3.64 8.73 -14.15
C ALA A 52 3.13 10.03 -13.50
N ASP A 53 2.65 9.97 -12.24
CA ASP A 53 2.28 11.15 -11.44
C ASP A 53 3.48 11.95 -10.91
N GLY A 54 4.71 11.48 -11.19
CA GLY A 54 5.95 12.16 -10.81
C GLY A 54 6.56 11.71 -9.49
N TYR A 55 6.17 10.56 -8.93
CA TYR A 55 6.80 9.97 -7.74
C TYR A 55 7.75 8.83 -8.16
N THR A 56 8.89 8.68 -7.49
CA THR A 56 9.59 7.40 -7.57
C THR A 56 8.79 6.36 -6.79
N ALA A 57 8.35 5.29 -7.44
CA ALA A 57 7.47 4.30 -6.83
C ALA A 57 8.12 2.91 -6.78
N ILE A 58 7.88 2.17 -5.69
CA ILE A 58 8.40 0.81 -5.49
C ILE A 58 7.32 -0.09 -4.91
N ALA A 59 7.22 -1.33 -5.43
CA ALA A 59 6.39 -2.37 -4.86
C ALA A 59 7.28 -3.57 -4.46
N PRO A 60 7.56 -3.78 -3.15
CA PRO A 60 8.36 -4.90 -2.68
C PRO A 60 7.61 -6.23 -2.79
N CYS A 61 8.28 -7.28 -3.28
CA CYS A 61 7.75 -8.64 -3.35
C CYS A 61 7.82 -9.30 -1.96
N LEU A 62 6.86 -9.01 -1.10
CA LEU A 62 6.88 -9.45 0.31
C LEU A 62 6.83 -10.98 0.46
N PHE A 63 6.32 -11.68 -0.55
CA PHE A 63 6.25 -13.15 -0.54
C PHE A 63 7.58 -13.83 -0.86
N ASP A 64 8.61 -13.08 -1.30
CA ASP A 64 9.94 -13.64 -1.60
C ASP A 64 10.62 -14.27 -0.39
N ARG A 65 10.19 -13.94 0.84
CA ARG A 65 10.60 -14.64 2.07
C ARG A 65 10.13 -16.08 2.14
N VAL A 66 9.03 -16.40 1.47
CA VAL A 66 8.46 -17.75 1.43
C VAL A 66 8.80 -18.41 0.11
N ARG A 67 8.46 -17.72 -0.98
CA ARG A 67 8.70 -18.18 -2.35
C ARG A 67 8.83 -17.00 -3.28
N ARG A 68 9.88 -17.00 -4.11
CA ARG A 68 10.13 -15.96 -5.11
C ARG A 68 9.18 -16.07 -6.31
N GLY A 69 8.88 -14.92 -6.91
CA GLY A 69 8.14 -14.83 -8.16
C GLY A 69 6.66 -15.18 -8.04
N ILE A 70 6.06 -14.95 -6.86
CA ILE A 70 4.61 -15.15 -6.66
C ILE A 70 3.83 -14.01 -7.30
N GLU A 71 3.09 -14.37 -8.34
CA GLU A 71 2.12 -13.51 -9.03
C GLU A 71 0.82 -14.31 -9.21
N LEU A 72 -0.14 -14.10 -8.31
CA LEU A 72 -1.42 -14.78 -8.34
C LEU A 72 -2.47 -13.94 -9.07
N SER A 73 -3.46 -14.62 -9.63
CA SER A 73 -4.68 -14.01 -10.16
C SER A 73 -5.73 -13.85 -9.04
N TYR A 74 -6.99 -13.64 -9.41
CA TYR A 74 -8.05 -13.34 -8.43
C TYR A 74 -9.07 -14.47 -8.30
N THR A 75 -8.69 -15.73 -8.62
CA THR A 75 -9.55 -16.89 -8.41
C THR A 75 -9.67 -17.25 -6.93
N ALA A 76 -10.67 -18.07 -6.59
CA ALA A 76 -10.83 -18.56 -5.22
C ALA A 76 -9.62 -19.44 -4.78
N ALA A 77 -9.01 -20.18 -5.68
CA ALA A 77 -7.81 -20.97 -5.43
C ALA A 77 -6.61 -20.05 -5.12
N ASP A 78 -6.38 -19.03 -5.94
CA ASP A 78 -5.31 -18.04 -5.74
C ASP A 78 -5.48 -17.28 -4.41
N MET A 79 -6.73 -16.98 -4.04
CA MET A 79 -7.03 -16.35 -2.75
C MET A 79 -6.58 -17.23 -1.58
N GLN A 80 -6.87 -18.54 -1.63
CA GLN A 80 -6.45 -19.47 -0.58
C GLN A 80 -4.93 -19.63 -0.55
N GLU A 81 -4.27 -19.71 -1.70
CA GLU A 81 -2.82 -19.76 -1.83
C GLU A 81 -2.18 -18.50 -1.24
N GLY A 82 -2.65 -17.31 -1.62
CA GLY A 82 -2.15 -16.03 -1.11
C GLY A 82 -2.31 -15.88 0.41
N LEU A 83 -3.45 -16.30 0.97
CA LEU A 83 -3.65 -16.37 2.42
C LEU A 83 -2.67 -17.35 3.09
N GLY A 84 -2.32 -18.43 2.39
CA GLY A 84 -1.30 -19.39 2.84
C GLY A 84 0.09 -18.74 2.94
N TYR A 85 0.47 -17.88 1.99
CA TYR A 85 1.72 -17.12 2.07
C TYR A 85 1.71 -16.10 3.20
N VAL A 86 0.62 -15.33 3.34
CA VAL A 86 0.50 -14.35 4.45
C VAL A 86 0.68 -15.00 5.82
N LYS A 87 0.14 -16.20 6.03
CA LYS A 87 0.27 -16.93 7.31
C LYS A 87 1.70 -17.40 7.62
N GLN A 88 2.57 -17.49 6.62
CA GLN A 88 3.96 -17.90 6.76
C GLN A 88 4.90 -16.71 7.02
N LEU A 89 4.43 -15.48 6.81
CA LEU A 89 5.20 -14.27 7.08
C LEU A 89 5.01 -13.83 8.53
N THR A 90 6.11 -13.43 9.15
CA THR A 90 6.03 -12.75 10.45
C THR A 90 5.83 -11.24 10.27
N PRO A 91 5.18 -10.55 11.22
CA PRO A 91 5.08 -9.09 11.20
C PRO A 91 6.45 -8.40 11.14
N GLU A 92 7.44 -8.94 11.86
CA GLU A 92 8.80 -8.42 11.93
C GLU A 92 9.51 -8.52 10.58
N ASP A 93 9.39 -9.64 9.88
CA ASP A 93 9.99 -9.86 8.56
C ASP A 93 9.37 -8.92 7.53
N THR A 94 8.05 -8.82 7.53
CA THR A 94 7.32 -7.89 6.65
C THR A 94 7.75 -6.44 6.90
N LEU A 95 7.91 -6.05 8.16
CA LEU A 95 8.37 -4.71 8.52
C LEU A 95 9.83 -4.45 8.09
N ARG A 96 10.72 -5.45 8.17
CA ARG A 96 12.12 -5.34 7.68
C ARG A 96 12.16 -5.08 6.18
N ASP A 97 11.36 -5.81 5.40
CA ASP A 97 11.32 -5.65 3.94
C ASP A 97 10.71 -4.31 3.54
N LEU A 98 9.64 -3.88 4.20
CA LEU A 98 9.05 -2.55 3.98
C LEU A 98 10.03 -1.43 4.37
N THR A 99 10.79 -1.61 5.45
CA THR A 99 11.85 -0.65 5.86
C THR A 99 12.92 -0.53 4.79
N ALA A 100 13.37 -1.65 4.21
CA ALA A 100 14.35 -1.67 3.12
C ALA A 100 13.80 -0.98 1.85
N ALA A 101 12.56 -1.25 1.47
CA ALA A 101 11.92 -0.62 0.32
C ALA A 101 11.78 0.91 0.50
N ILE A 102 11.37 1.36 1.69
CA ILE A 102 11.30 2.79 2.03
C ILE A 102 12.68 3.43 1.94
N ALA A 103 13.72 2.79 2.46
CA ALA A 103 15.09 3.32 2.43
C ALA A 103 15.62 3.51 1.01
N VAL A 104 15.28 2.60 0.09
CA VAL A 104 15.65 2.70 -1.33
C VAL A 104 15.05 3.95 -1.96
N VAL A 105 13.74 4.16 -1.80
CA VAL A 105 13.05 5.26 -2.51
C VAL A 105 13.15 6.62 -1.83
N ARG A 106 13.49 6.67 -0.54
CA ARG A 106 13.71 7.95 0.19
C ARG A 106 14.80 8.84 -0.41
N ARG A 107 15.70 8.26 -1.22
CA ARG A 107 16.70 9.03 -1.98
C ARG A 107 16.06 9.98 -2.98
N SER A 108 14.82 9.73 -3.37
CA SER A 108 14.02 10.58 -4.26
C SER A 108 13.18 11.64 -3.53
N GLY A 109 13.28 11.72 -2.20
CA GLY A 109 12.55 12.69 -1.36
C GLY A 109 11.75 12.02 -0.25
N ARG A 110 10.76 12.74 0.29
CA ARG A 110 9.86 12.22 1.33
C ARG A 110 9.07 11.02 0.80
N ALA A 111 8.94 9.99 1.62
CA ALA A 111 8.27 8.75 1.23
C ALA A 111 6.88 8.62 1.88
N ALA A 112 5.91 8.13 1.11
CA ALA A 112 4.61 7.69 1.58
C ALA A 112 4.42 6.20 1.32
N SER A 113 3.46 5.56 2.01
CA SER A 113 2.97 4.23 1.66
C SER A 113 1.54 4.29 1.12
N VAL A 114 1.23 3.45 0.15
CA VAL A 114 -0.13 3.22 -0.37
C VAL A 114 -0.34 1.72 -0.42
N GLY A 115 -1.25 1.21 0.39
CA GLY A 115 -1.47 -0.23 0.51
C GLY A 115 -2.89 -0.64 0.16
N TYR A 116 -3.02 -1.83 -0.42
CA TYR A 116 -4.28 -2.39 -0.90
C TYR A 116 -4.59 -3.70 -0.19
N CYS A 117 -5.80 -3.90 0.33
CA CYS A 117 -6.24 -5.10 1.07
C CYS A 117 -5.31 -5.38 2.28
N TRP A 118 -4.62 -6.51 2.32
CA TRP A 118 -3.58 -6.80 3.29
C TRP A 118 -2.50 -5.72 3.31
N GLY A 119 -2.07 -5.25 2.15
CA GLY A 119 -1.16 -4.11 2.05
C GLY A 119 -1.72 -2.82 2.65
N GLY A 120 -3.03 -2.63 2.66
CA GLY A 120 -3.69 -1.53 3.36
C GLY A 120 -3.49 -1.63 4.87
N THR A 121 -3.64 -2.83 5.43
CA THR A 121 -3.29 -3.10 6.83
C THR A 121 -1.83 -2.80 7.12
N LEU A 122 -0.93 -3.27 6.26
CA LEU A 122 0.51 -3.01 6.40
C LEU A 122 0.85 -1.52 6.26
N SER A 123 0.17 -0.77 5.38
CA SER A 123 0.35 0.68 5.24
C SER A 123 0.03 1.41 6.54
N TYR A 124 -1.02 0.99 7.26
CA TYR A 124 -1.32 1.52 8.58
C TYR A 124 -0.24 1.15 9.61
N VAL A 125 0.20 -0.11 9.64
CA VAL A 125 1.23 -0.58 10.58
C VAL A 125 2.55 0.18 10.38
N VAL A 126 3.00 0.36 9.14
CA VAL A 126 4.23 1.13 8.88
C VAL A 126 4.06 2.62 9.21
N ALA A 127 2.86 3.19 9.06
CA ALA A 127 2.57 4.55 9.49
C ALA A 127 2.68 4.73 11.01
N CYS A 128 2.41 3.68 11.78
CA CYS A 128 2.58 3.68 13.24
C CYS A 128 4.04 3.52 13.68
N GLN A 129 4.89 2.87 12.86
CA GLN A 129 6.22 2.42 13.28
C GLN A 129 7.37 3.13 12.57
N LEU A 130 7.18 3.54 11.31
CA LEU A 130 8.24 4.11 10.48
C LEU A 130 8.00 5.59 10.16
N PRO A 131 9.06 6.37 9.92
CA PRO A 131 8.94 7.78 9.57
C PRO A 131 8.52 7.93 8.10
N LEU A 132 7.22 8.10 7.87
CA LEU A 132 6.62 8.40 6.57
C LEU A 132 6.08 9.83 6.52
N ALA A 133 5.96 10.39 5.32
CA ALA A 133 5.29 11.66 5.08
C ALA A 133 3.77 11.53 5.27
N CYS A 134 3.20 10.43 4.79
CA CYS A 134 1.81 10.04 4.97
C CYS A 134 1.61 8.57 4.57
N ALA A 135 0.43 8.03 4.86
CA ALA A 135 0.03 6.69 4.45
C ALA A 135 -1.38 6.69 3.86
N VAL A 136 -1.65 5.78 2.93
CA VAL A 136 -2.97 5.58 2.34
C VAL A 136 -3.37 4.12 2.46
N VAL A 137 -4.57 3.90 2.95
CA VAL A 137 -5.16 2.60 3.22
C VAL A 137 -6.35 2.37 2.30
N TYR A 138 -6.24 1.43 1.37
CA TYR A 138 -7.36 0.94 0.59
C TYR A 138 -7.86 -0.37 1.20
N TYR A 139 -9.09 -0.38 1.67
CA TYR A 139 -9.80 -1.55 2.22
C TYR A 139 -8.93 -2.48 3.10
N GLY A 140 -8.11 -1.88 3.97
CA GLY A 140 -7.31 -2.61 4.95
C GLY A 140 -8.09 -2.96 6.21
N LYS A 141 -7.92 -4.18 6.74
CA LYS A 141 -8.49 -4.60 8.02
C LYS A 141 -7.68 -4.04 9.17
N LEU A 142 -8.25 -3.15 9.97
CA LEU A 142 -7.51 -2.42 10.99
C LEU A 142 -8.00 -2.67 12.43
N ALA A 143 -9.14 -3.33 12.64
CA ALA A 143 -9.76 -3.47 13.96
C ALA A 143 -8.77 -3.95 15.05
N SER A 144 -7.87 -4.87 14.71
CA SER A 144 -6.86 -5.43 15.64
C SER A 144 -5.60 -4.54 15.81
N TYR A 145 -5.52 -3.40 15.14
CA TYR A 145 -4.32 -2.54 15.12
C TYR A 145 -4.57 -1.14 15.69
N LEU A 146 -5.82 -0.81 16.06
CA LEU A 146 -6.24 0.55 16.41
C LEU A 146 -5.67 1.09 17.74
N GLU A 147 -5.09 0.22 18.56
CA GLU A 147 -4.32 0.63 19.75
C GLU A 147 -3.02 1.36 19.36
N GLN A 148 -2.43 1.01 18.22
CA GLN A 148 -1.29 1.71 17.65
C GLN A 148 -1.76 3.05 17.03
N LYS A 149 -0.94 4.09 17.19
CA LYS A 149 -1.27 5.42 16.65
C LYS A 149 -0.33 5.78 15.50
N PRO A 150 -0.86 6.17 14.33
CA PRO A 150 -0.04 6.65 13.23
C PRO A 150 0.81 7.86 13.62
N ARG A 151 2.07 7.89 13.15
CA ARG A 151 3.02 8.99 13.35
C ARG A 151 2.97 10.01 12.21
N CYS A 152 2.16 9.77 11.20
CA CYS A 152 1.95 10.64 10.05
C CYS A 152 0.46 10.68 9.67
N PRO A 153 0.03 11.65 8.86
CA PRO A 153 -1.32 11.69 8.32
C PRO A 153 -1.67 10.40 7.57
N VAL A 154 -2.90 9.90 7.76
CA VAL A 154 -3.41 8.71 7.07
C VAL A 154 -4.72 9.03 6.34
N LEU A 155 -4.86 8.51 5.11
CA LEU A 155 -6.08 8.58 4.31
C LEU A 155 -6.67 7.18 4.18
N TYR A 156 -8.00 7.05 4.37
CA TYR A 156 -8.69 5.77 4.31
C TYR A 156 -9.73 5.74 3.19
N HIS A 157 -9.77 4.59 2.45
CA HIS A 157 -10.74 4.30 1.41
C HIS A 157 -11.41 2.95 1.67
N TYR A 158 -12.73 2.96 1.90
CA TYR A 158 -13.54 1.76 2.15
C TYR A 158 -14.75 1.72 1.24
N GLY A 159 -15.26 0.53 0.98
CA GLY A 159 -16.53 0.32 0.27
C GLY A 159 -17.66 0.04 1.24
N SER A 160 -18.88 0.53 0.97
CA SER A 160 -20.05 0.28 1.82
C SER A 160 -20.54 -1.17 1.76
N GLU A 161 -20.23 -1.90 0.68
CA GLU A 161 -20.59 -3.31 0.47
C GLU A 161 -19.42 -4.28 0.68
N ASP A 162 -18.36 -3.83 1.37
CA ASP A 162 -17.22 -4.70 1.69
C ASP A 162 -17.58 -5.70 2.79
N ARG A 163 -17.89 -6.94 2.37
CA ARG A 163 -18.22 -8.04 3.29
C ARG A 163 -17.06 -8.47 4.20
N SER A 164 -15.83 -8.06 3.88
CA SER A 164 -14.63 -8.37 4.66
C SER A 164 -14.36 -7.35 5.76
N ILE A 165 -14.97 -6.16 5.67
CA ILE A 165 -14.78 -5.04 6.60
C ILE A 165 -16.16 -4.48 6.94
N PRO A 166 -16.78 -4.97 8.02
CA PRO A 166 -18.11 -4.51 8.46
C PRO A 166 -18.13 -3.00 8.74
N ALA A 167 -19.29 -2.38 8.58
CA ALA A 167 -19.48 -0.95 8.88
C ALA A 167 -19.06 -0.59 10.32
N ALA A 168 -19.27 -1.51 11.28
CA ALA A 168 -18.83 -1.32 12.66
C ALA A 168 -17.30 -1.16 12.78
N ASP A 169 -16.52 -1.90 11.99
CA ASP A 169 -15.04 -1.77 11.97
C ASP A 169 -14.64 -0.42 11.38
N ILE A 170 -15.33 0.06 10.35
CA ILE A 170 -15.11 1.39 9.77
C ILE A 170 -15.36 2.50 10.80
N GLU A 171 -16.42 2.38 11.59
CA GLU A 171 -16.70 3.34 12.66
C GLU A 171 -15.65 3.29 13.79
N LEU A 172 -15.12 2.13 14.13
CA LEU A 172 -13.99 2.01 15.08
C LEU A 172 -12.75 2.73 14.53
N ILE A 173 -12.45 2.58 13.23
CA ILE A 173 -11.33 3.27 12.57
C ILE A 173 -11.53 4.78 12.61
N ARG A 174 -12.74 5.26 12.32
CA ARG A 174 -13.12 6.68 12.38
C ARG A 174 -12.95 7.23 13.79
N ALA A 175 -13.43 6.50 14.79
CA ALA A 175 -13.31 6.90 16.20
C ALA A 175 -11.84 6.92 16.68
N ALA A 176 -11.01 5.98 16.22
CA ALA A 176 -9.60 5.92 16.57
C ALA A 176 -8.75 7.04 15.94
N ASN A 177 -9.20 7.58 14.79
CA ASN A 177 -8.49 8.59 14.01
C ASN A 177 -9.43 9.70 13.51
N PRO A 178 -10.08 10.47 14.40
CA PRO A 178 -11.20 11.36 14.05
C PRO A 178 -10.81 12.54 13.14
N GLN A 179 -9.53 12.87 13.07
CA GLN A 179 -9.02 13.95 12.21
C GLN A 179 -8.56 13.44 10.83
N ALA A 180 -8.51 12.13 10.63
CA ALA A 180 -8.05 11.56 9.37
C ALA A 180 -9.18 11.52 8.33
N PRO A 181 -8.91 11.90 7.07
CA PRO A 181 -9.89 11.75 6.00
C PRO A 181 -10.21 10.25 5.77
N LEU A 182 -11.48 9.89 5.94
CA LEU A 182 -11.99 8.55 5.72
C LEU A 182 -13.20 8.62 4.79
N PHE A 183 -13.10 7.95 3.65
CA PHE A 183 -14.14 7.89 2.64
C PHE A 183 -14.74 6.49 2.56
N VAL A 184 -16.06 6.41 2.66
CA VAL A 184 -16.83 5.20 2.38
C VAL A 184 -17.55 5.41 1.05
N TYR A 185 -17.35 4.51 0.11
CA TYR A 185 -17.91 4.59 -1.23
C TYR A 185 -19.14 3.70 -1.34
N GLU A 186 -20.28 4.32 -1.63
CA GLU A 186 -21.55 3.62 -1.77
C GLU A 186 -21.53 2.62 -2.91
N GLY A 187 -22.05 1.41 -2.70
CA GLY A 187 -22.11 0.33 -3.67
C GLY A 187 -20.76 -0.31 -4.03
N ALA A 188 -19.67 0.08 -3.36
CA ALA A 188 -18.37 -0.49 -3.62
C ALA A 188 -18.06 -1.66 -2.67
N GLY A 189 -17.55 -2.77 -3.22
CA GLY A 189 -17.12 -3.95 -2.48
C GLY A 189 -15.63 -3.96 -2.17
N HIS A 190 -15.15 -5.06 -1.56
CA HIS A 190 -13.72 -5.26 -1.33
C HIS A 190 -12.96 -5.36 -2.64
N GLY A 191 -11.85 -4.61 -2.78
CA GLY A 191 -11.04 -4.62 -4.00
C GLY A 191 -11.64 -3.79 -5.15
N PHE A 192 -12.52 -2.82 -4.86
CA PHE A 192 -13.16 -1.95 -5.88
C PHE A 192 -12.16 -1.23 -6.81
N ASN A 193 -10.90 -1.14 -6.41
CA ASN A 193 -9.85 -0.48 -7.20
C ASN A 193 -9.19 -1.38 -8.25
N CYS A 194 -9.42 -2.70 -8.20
CA CYS A 194 -8.74 -3.66 -9.07
C CYS A 194 -9.58 -4.02 -10.29
N GLU A 195 -9.14 -3.59 -11.47
CA GLU A 195 -9.81 -3.84 -12.75
C GLU A 195 -9.87 -5.32 -13.17
N GLN A 196 -9.15 -6.19 -12.46
CA GLN A 196 -9.11 -7.64 -12.72
C GLN A 196 -10.08 -8.41 -11.83
N ARG A 197 -10.91 -7.73 -11.02
CA ARG A 197 -11.88 -8.33 -10.09
C ARG A 197 -13.30 -7.97 -10.46
N ASP A 198 -14.25 -8.87 -10.17
CA ASP A 198 -15.68 -8.62 -10.35
C ASP A 198 -16.20 -7.45 -9.49
N SER A 199 -15.52 -7.16 -8.39
CA SER A 199 -15.83 -6.03 -7.51
C SER A 199 -15.33 -4.67 -8.02
N TYR A 200 -14.69 -4.63 -9.21
CA TYR A 200 -14.18 -3.38 -9.76
C TYR A 200 -15.29 -2.35 -9.99
N ASN A 201 -15.07 -1.17 -9.45
CA ASN A 201 -15.95 -0.02 -9.71
C ASN A 201 -15.11 1.12 -10.29
N PRO A 202 -15.16 1.35 -11.61
CA PRO A 202 -14.28 2.32 -12.28
C PRO A 202 -14.48 3.75 -11.80
N GLN A 203 -15.71 4.14 -11.45
CA GLN A 203 -16.00 5.49 -10.97
C GLN A 203 -15.42 5.70 -9.56
N VAL A 204 -15.62 4.73 -8.68
CA VAL A 204 -15.07 4.75 -7.32
C VAL A 204 -13.55 4.69 -7.35
N ALA A 205 -12.97 3.81 -8.18
CA ALA A 205 -11.52 3.69 -8.35
C ALA A 205 -10.89 5.01 -8.80
N ALA A 206 -11.47 5.67 -9.80
CA ALA A 206 -11.01 6.97 -10.28
C ALA A 206 -11.10 8.06 -9.19
N LEU A 207 -12.21 8.12 -8.44
CA LEU A 207 -12.40 9.10 -7.38
C LEU A 207 -11.42 8.85 -6.20
N ALA A 208 -11.25 7.60 -5.78
CA ALA A 208 -10.31 7.23 -4.73
C ALA A 208 -8.87 7.55 -5.16
N ARG A 209 -8.52 7.27 -6.42
CA ARG A 209 -7.22 7.60 -7.00
C ARG A 209 -6.95 9.10 -6.99
N ALA A 210 -7.92 9.92 -7.40
CA ALA A 210 -7.79 11.38 -7.39
C ALA A 210 -7.55 11.92 -5.97
N ARG A 211 -8.30 11.44 -4.98
CA ARG A 211 -8.13 11.78 -3.55
C ARG A 211 -6.77 11.36 -3.01
N THR A 212 -6.28 10.18 -3.41
CA THR A 212 -4.95 9.68 -3.06
C THR A 212 -3.85 10.59 -3.59
N VAL A 213 -3.90 10.93 -4.89
CA VAL A 213 -2.90 11.82 -5.52
C VAL A 213 -2.90 13.20 -4.88
N ASP A 214 -4.08 13.77 -4.62
CA ASP A 214 -4.21 15.04 -3.92
C ASP A 214 -3.61 14.99 -2.50
N PHE A 215 -3.86 13.91 -1.77
CA PHE A 215 -3.29 13.70 -0.43
C PHE A 215 -1.75 13.55 -0.48
N LEU A 216 -1.22 12.79 -1.43
CA LEU A 216 0.23 12.68 -1.66
C LEU A 216 0.84 14.03 -2.02
N ASN A 217 0.19 14.82 -2.89
CA ASN A 217 0.67 16.16 -3.26
C ASN A 217 0.82 17.07 -2.05
N ARG A 218 -0.12 17.04 -1.12
CA ARG A 218 -0.08 17.88 0.09
C ARG A 218 0.99 17.45 1.07
N HIS A 219 1.24 16.15 1.24
CA HIS A 219 2.09 15.63 2.31
C HIS A 219 3.49 15.23 1.85
N VAL A 220 3.67 14.88 0.57
CA VAL A 220 4.95 14.41 0.03
C VAL A 220 5.64 15.51 -0.78
N ALA A 221 4.96 16.12 -1.75
CA ALA A 221 5.57 17.03 -2.70
C ALA A 221 5.93 18.41 -2.10
N GLY A 222 5.29 18.83 -1.02
CA GLY A 222 5.46 20.15 -0.39
C GLY A 222 6.54 20.26 0.69
N GLY A 223 7.31 19.20 1.00
CA GLY A 223 8.24 19.18 2.11
C GLY A 223 9.70 18.93 1.73
N GLU A 224 10.64 19.51 2.49
CA GLU A 224 12.06 19.16 2.38
C GLU A 224 12.30 17.68 2.72
N PRO A 225 13.39 17.05 2.18
CA PRO A 225 13.77 15.70 2.56
C PRO A 225 13.95 15.59 4.08
N VAL A 226 13.33 14.60 4.71
CA VAL A 226 13.57 14.31 6.13
C VAL A 226 15.01 13.82 6.26
N GLN A 227 15.87 14.62 6.85
CA GLN A 227 17.22 14.21 7.24
C GLN A 227 17.07 13.11 8.31
N GLY A 228 17.56 11.92 8.05
CA GLY A 228 17.53 10.76 8.91
C GLY A 228 18.86 10.41 9.50
#